data_89a931ef257d6a10299b4c255027feb2
#
_entry.id   89a931ef257d6a10299b4c255027feb2
#
_cell.length_a   1.000
_cell.length_b   1.000
_cell.length_c   1.000
_cell.angle_alpha   90.00
_cell.angle_beta   90.00
_cell.angle_gamma   90.00
#
_symmetry.space_group_name_H-M   'P 1'
#
loop_
_entity.id
_entity.type
_entity.pdbx_description
1 polymer ?
#
loop_
_entity_poly.entity_id
_entity_poly.type
_entity_poly.pdbx_seq_one_letter_code
_entity_poly.pdbx_strand_id
1 'polypeptide(L)'
;MSTNIELPNQTVVKDYTILRKLNSGGFSFVYMAKSNITGEIVAIKEYMPKRLKLREKGTVVYINNKDTKKIFDLNFTLFIKEMETISKIKHKNIVNIVDFFKANNTAYIVTPYEFGTPLINKVFYIKRNKTMFSEELLVKIFIGILEAIKELHDNGIFHLDLKPENIWLRPNNEIIILDFGTSLLKKDVRQGVSLLTQGYAAIEQHDRYNKPLKIDYWTDYYGIGATMFKLMTHDNPESAINLVKNNKKNDIYSKSIINYHYKIMNAVDKLLDIKVSDRKLININEMINDLKNIKSFKNKNLNMLELILD
;
A
#
# COMPACT_ATOMS: atom_id res chain seq x y z
N MET A 1 3.00 9.62 33.12
CA MET A 1 2.39 10.62 32.24
C MET A 1 2.65 10.20 30.80
N SER A 2 1.62 9.90 30.00
CA SER A 2 1.81 9.58 28.59
C SER A 2 2.30 10.84 27.87
N THR A 3 3.52 10.81 27.38
CA THR A 3 4.05 11.86 26.52
C THR A 3 3.23 11.86 25.23
N ASN A 4 2.38 12.85 25.04
CA ASN A 4 1.54 12.97 23.86
C ASN A 4 2.42 13.55 22.73
N ILE A 5 2.98 12.65 21.90
CA ILE A 5 3.89 13.01 20.81
C ILE A 5 3.15 13.43 19.52
N GLU A 6 1.83 13.31 19.50
CA GLU A 6 0.97 13.75 18.39
C GLU A 6 0.60 15.25 18.52
N LEU A 7 0.28 15.86 17.38
CA LEU A 7 -0.24 17.24 17.38
C LEU A 7 -1.61 17.28 18.03
N PRO A 8 -1.85 18.23 18.96
CA PRO A 8 -3.17 18.47 19.52
C PRO A 8 -4.19 18.86 18.46
N ASN A 9 -5.47 18.53 18.70
CA ASN A 9 -6.56 19.08 17.90
C ASN A 9 -6.55 20.60 17.95
N GLN A 10 -7.02 21.24 16.90
CA GLN A 10 -7.03 22.71 16.69
C GLN A 10 -5.62 23.33 16.56
N THR A 11 -4.55 22.53 16.48
CA THR A 11 -3.23 23.03 16.13
C THR A 11 -3.23 23.56 14.70
N VAL A 12 -2.73 24.77 14.52
CA VAL A 12 -2.52 25.35 13.18
C VAL A 12 -1.08 25.06 12.75
N VAL A 13 -0.93 24.44 11.57
CA VAL A 13 0.37 24.19 10.93
C VAL A 13 0.31 24.75 9.52
N LYS A 14 1.06 25.82 9.26
CA LYS A 14 0.97 26.61 8.02
C LYS A 14 -0.49 27.08 7.82
N ASP A 15 -1.11 26.70 6.72
CA ASP A 15 -2.47 27.07 6.32
C ASP A 15 -3.51 25.99 6.68
N TYR A 16 -3.19 25.09 7.61
CA TYR A 16 -4.04 23.94 7.93
C TYR A 16 -4.32 23.86 9.44
N THR A 17 -5.59 23.66 9.79
CA THR A 17 -6.02 23.39 11.16
C THR A 17 -6.22 21.89 11.36
N ILE A 18 -5.48 21.28 12.27
CA ILE A 18 -5.59 19.87 12.64
C ILE A 18 -6.93 19.63 13.33
N LEU A 19 -7.74 18.72 12.80
CA LEU A 19 -9.03 18.35 13.37
C LEU A 19 -8.92 17.16 14.31
N ARG A 20 -8.26 16.10 13.86
CA ARG A 20 -8.01 14.88 14.64
C ARG A 20 -6.94 14.00 14.02
N LYS A 21 -6.35 13.13 14.82
CA LYS A 21 -5.49 12.06 14.32
C LYS A 21 -6.33 10.99 13.59
N LEU A 22 -5.86 10.54 12.43
CA LEU A 22 -6.43 9.45 11.66
C LEU A 22 -5.68 8.13 11.90
N ASN A 23 -4.35 8.19 11.79
CA ASN A 23 -3.50 7.00 11.85
C ASN A 23 -2.10 7.35 12.36
N SER A 24 -1.31 6.32 12.63
CA SER A 24 0.08 6.49 12.99
C SER A 24 0.91 5.25 12.63
N GLY A 25 1.92 5.46 11.79
CA GLY A 25 2.94 4.47 11.44
C GLY A 25 4.18 4.54 12.35
N GLY A 26 5.23 3.81 12.00
CA GLY A 26 6.52 3.86 12.71
C GLY A 26 7.26 5.19 12.55
N PHE A 27 7.07 5.85 11.40
CA PHE A 27 7.80 7.05 11.00
C PHE A 27 6.92 8.29 10.79
N SER A 28 5.60 8.17 10.95
CA SER A 28 4.69 9.28 10.66
C SER A 28 3.41 9.23 11.49
N PHE A 29 2.79 10.39 11.65
CA PHE A 29 1.39 10.54 12.02
C PHE A 29 0.59 11.03 10.82
N VAL A 30 -0.66 10.61 10.73
CA VAL A 30 -1.61 11.10 9.73
C VAL A 30 -2.78 11.75 10.45
N TYR A 31 -3.11 12.98 10.06
CA TYR A 31 -4.17 13.79 10.64
C TYR A 31 -5.23 14.14 9.59
N MET A 32 -6.47 14.23 10.00
CA MET A 32 -7.48 15.00 9.30
C MET A 32 -7.28 16.48 9.64
N ALA A 33 -7.26 17.31 8.63
CA ALA A 33 -7.14 18.75 8.80
C ALA A 33 -8.09 19.50 7.85
N LYS A 34 -8.29 20.78 8.12
CA LYS A 34 -9.02 21.70 7.26
C LYS A 34 -8.06 22.74 6.70
N SER A 35 -8.11 22.96 5.40
CA SER A 35 -7.42 24.08 4.77
C SER A 35 -8.08 25.40 5.20
N ASN A 36 -7.30 26.31 5.74
CA ASN A 36 -7.80 27.64 6.13
C ASN A 36 -7.98 28.58 4.93
N ILE A 37 -7.41 28.21 3.76
CA ILE A 37 -7.53 28.95 2.50
C ILE A 37 -8.77 28.50 1.72
N THR A 38 -8.91 27.18 1.48
CA THR A 38 -9.98 26.65 0.63
C THR A 38 -11.19 26.15 1.42
N GLY A 39 -11.04 25.92 2.72
CA GLY A 39 -12.06 25.30 3.56
C GLY A 39 -12.20 23.77 3.38
N GLU A 40 -11.44 23.17 2.46
CA GLU A 40 -11.51 21.74 2.17
C GLU A 40 -10.90 20.88 3.28
N ILE A 41 -11.41 19.67 3.39
CA ILE A 41 -10.85 18.66 4.30
C ILE A 41 -9.72 17.92 3.58
N VAL A 42 -8.59 17.82 4.26
CA VAL A 42 -7.35 17.19 3.77
C VAL A 42 -6.83 16.16 4.76
N ALA A 43 -5.97 15.27 4.28
CA ALA A 43 -5.13 14.42 5.12
C ALA A 43 -3.71 14.99 5.15
N ILE A 44 -3.12 15.10 6.35
CA ILE A 44 -1.75 15.59 6.53
C ILE A 44 -0.91 14.49 7.15
N LYS A 45 0.11 14.04 6.42
CA LYS A 45 1.13 13.09 6.89
C LYS A 45 2.32 13.87 7.42
N GLU A 46 2.54 13.81 8.73
CA GLU A 46 3.68 14.41 9.42
C GLU A 46 4.81 13.40 9.53
N TYR A 47 6.03 13.76 9.15
CA TYR A 47 7.20 12.95 9.45
C TYR A 47 7.53 13.01 10.94
N MET A 48 7.36 11.90 11.64
CA MET A 48 7.59 11.79 13.09
C MET A 48 7.97 10.35 13.47
N PRO A 49 9.25 9.99 13.47
CA PRO A 49 9.70 8.68 13.91
C PRO A 49 9.41 8.46 15.40
N LYS A 50 8.42 7.64 15.70
CA LYS A 50 7.95 7.40 17.08
C LYS A 50 9.03 6.89 18.04
N ARG A 51 9.94 6.05 17.53
CA ARG A 51 11.03 5.46 18.33
C ARG A 51 11.99 6.50 18.88
N LEU A 52 12.08 7.67 18.25
CA LEU A 52 13.02 8.72 18.63
C LEU A 52 12.46 9.64 19.71
N LYS A 53 11.15 9.59 20.03
CA LYS A 53 10.48 10.42 21.05
C LYS A 53 10.84 11.91 20.96
N LEU A 54 10.77 12.46 19.76
CA LEU A 54 11.29 13.80 19.43
C LEU A 54 10.39 14.97 19.85
N ARG A 55 9.17 14.70 20.35
CA ARG A 55 8.23 15.72 20.84
C ARG A 55 7.69 15.29 22.20
N GLU A 56 7.81 16.16 23.17
CA GLU A 56 7.24 15.96 24.52
C GLU A 56 6.02 16.83 24.74
N LYS A 57 6.06 18.09 24.29
CA LYS A 57 4.95 19.06 24.37
C LYS A 57 4.98 20.00 23.16
N GLY A 58 3.82 20.53 22.80
CA GLY A 58 3.70 21.50 21.70
C GLY A 58 3.80 20.90 20.32
N THR A 59 4.31 21.66 19.37
CA THR A 59 4.33 21.30 17.93
C THR A 59 5.73 20.99 17.40
N VAL A 60 6.77 21.54 18.03
CA VAL A 60 8.14 21.49 17.52
C VAL A 60 8.81 20.16 17.85
N VAL A 61 9.56 19.64 16.88
CA VAL A 61 10.40 18.46 17.01
C VAL A 61 11.78 18.87 17.53
N TYR A 62 12.25 18.19 18.57
CA TYR A 62 13.57 18.43 19.18
C TYR A 62 14.46 17.18 19.04
N ILE A 63 15.69 17.39 18.62
CA ILE A 63 16.67 16.30 18.44
C ILE A 63 17.81 16.54 19.45
N ASN A 64 17.89 15.67 20.45
CA ASN A 64 18.70 15.89 21.64
C ASN A 64 20.14 15.38 21.52
N ASN A 65 20.46 14.53 20.52
CA ASN A 65 21.81 14.01 20.36
C ASN A 65 22.19 13.75 18.90
N LYS A 66 23.50 13.58 18.63
CA LYS A 66 24.04 13.39 17.27
C LYS A 66 23.60 12.12 16.59
N ASP A 67 23.44 11.02 17.32
CA ASP A 67 23.06 9.73 16.73
C ASP A 67 21.59 9.73 16.33
N THR A 68 20.73 10.24 17.20
CA THR A 68 19.31 10.50 16.89
C THR A 68 19.19 11.41 15.67
N LYS A 69 20.03 12.46 15.57
CA LYS A 69 20.04 13.37 14.42
C LYS A 69 20.38 12.66 13.12
N LYS A 70 21.40 11.81 13.10
CA LYS A 70 21.79 11.06 11.88
C LYS A 70 20.65 10.17 11.39
N ILE A 71 20.00 9.44 12.31
CA ILE A 71 18.87 8.57 11.97
C ILE A 71 17.68 9.41 11.46
N PHE A 72 17.39 10.52 12.11
CA PHE A 72 16.33 11.44 11.70
C PHE A 72 16.60 12.00 10.30
N ASP A 73 17.77 12.57 10.06
CA ASP A 73 18.15 13.23 8.81
C ASP A 73 18.12 12.25 7.62
N LEU A 74 18.58 11.00 7.83
CA LEU A 74 18.55 9.96 6.80
C LEU A 74 17.10 9.66 6.38
N ASN A 75 16.24 9.34 7.35
CA ASN A 75 14.85 9.00 7.06
C ASN A 75 14.04 10.21 6.61
N PHE A 76 14.37 11.42 7.09
CA PHE A 76 13.79 12.68 6.62
C PHE A 76 14.06 12.91 5.14
N THR A 77 15.29 12.67 4.71
CA THR A 77 15.68 12.77 3.30
C THR A 77 14.87 11.79 2.42
N LEU A 78 14.66 10.55 2.91
CA LEU A 78 13.82 9.57 2.22
C LEU A 78 12.35 10.02 2.12
N PHE A 79 11.81 10.58 3.20
CA PHE A 79 10.45 11.12 3.23
C PHE A 79 10.25 12.27 2.22
N ILE A 80 11.24 13.17 2.10
CA ILE A 80 11.21 14.25 1.10
C ILE A 80 11.27 13.68 -0.32
N LYS A 81 12.16 12.73 -0.58
CA LYS A 81 12.29 12.10 -1.90
C LYS A 81 11.02 11.36 -2.32
N GLU A 82 10.38 10.65 -1.40
CA GLU A 82 9.07 10.01 -1.62
C GLU A 82 8.08 11.04 -2.19
N MET A 83 7.94 12.15 -1.48
CA MET A 83 7.03 13.23 -1.85
C MET A 83 7.35 13.83 -3.23
N GLU A 84 8.61 14.25 -3.46
CA GLU A 84 9.05 14.85 -4.74
C GLU A 84 8.80 13.92 -5.93
N THR A 85 8.85 12.63 -5.68
CA THR A 85 8.66 11.60 -6.67
C THR A 85 7.18 11.43 -7.03
N ILE A 86 6.33 11.27 -6.00
CA ILE A 86 4.89 11.04 -6.18
C ILE A 86 4.16 12.30 -6.63
N SER A 87 4.61 13.50 -6.23
CA SER A 87 3.96 14.77 -6.61
C SER A 87 3.86 15.02 -8.12
N LYS A 88 4.70 14.33 -8.91
CA LYS A 88 4.73 14.44 -10.37
C LYS A 88 3.72 13.53 -11.06
N ILE A 89 3.18 12.55 -10.34
CA ILE A 89 2.28 11.55 -10.90
C ILE A 89 0.84 11.99 -10.73
N LYS A 90 0.07 11.94 -11.83
CA LYS A 90 -1.37 12.19 -11.84
C LYS A 90 -2.09 10.97 -12.38
N HIS A 91 -2.66 10.17 -11.49
CA HIS A 91 -3.41 8.99 -11.87
C HIS A 91 -4.60 8.78 -10.91
N LYS A 92 -5.75 8.36 -11.43
CA LYS A 92 -7.01 8.20 -10.64
C LYS A 92 -6.90 7.25 -9.44
N ASN A 93 -5.98 6.28 -9.52
CA ASN A 93 -5.74 5.27 -8.48
C ASN A 93 -4.49 5.53 -7.63
N ILE A 94 -3.85 6.69 -7.77
CA ILE A 94 -2.71 7.14 -6.97
C ILE A 94 -3.09 8.44 -6.27
N VAL A 95 -2.78 8.55 -4.99
CA VAL A 95 -3.08 9.77 -4.23
C VAL A 95 -2.32 10.97 -4.81
N ASN A 96 -3.04 12.06 -5.00
CA ASN A 96 -2.44 13.32 -5.43
C ASN A 96 -1.87 14.08 -4.24
N ILE A 97 -0.68 14.67 -4.36
CA ILE A 97 -0.13 15.58 -3.37
C ILE A 97 -0.56 17.00 -3.73
N VAL A 98 -1.27 17.66 -2.79
CA VAL A 98 -1.78 19.04 -2.95
C VAL A 98 -0.78 20.06 -2.46
N ASP A 99 -0.09 19.76 -1.37
CA ASP A 99 0.90 20.66 -0.77
C ASP A 99 1.97 19.85 -0.04
N PHE A 100 3.13 20.47 0.08
CA PHE A 100 4.24 19.96 0.86
C PHE A 100 4.99 21.13 1.49
N PHE A 101 5.32 21.01 2.78
CA PHE A 101 6.06 22.06 3.45
C PHE A 101 6.86 21.55 4.65
N LYS A 102 7.85 22.34 5.04
CA LYS A 102 8.63 22.15 6.29
C LYS A 102 8.14 23.14 7.34
N ALA A 103 7.84 22.63 8.52
CA ALA A 103 7.51 23.41 9.71
C ALA A 103 7.86 22.61 10.96
N ASN A 104 7.95 23.25 12.13
CA ASN A 104 8.15 22.59 13.43
C ASN A 104 9.35 21.64 13.48
N ASN A 105 10.42 21.92 12.72
CA ASN A 105 11.60 21.09 12.54
C ASN A 105 11.30 19.68 11.94
N THR A 106 10.21 19.58 11.19
CA THR A 106 9.81 18.38 10.46
C THR A 106 9.20 18.75 9.10
N ALA A 107 8.59 17.77 8.42
CA ALA A 107 7.92 17.97 7.13
C ALA A 107 6.51 17.38 7.15
N TYR A 108 5.68 17.97 6.30
CA TYR A 108 4.27 17.64 6.15
C TYR A 108 3.95 17.42 4.67
N ILE A 109 3.24 16.34 4.37
CA ILE A 109 2.65 16.06 3.06
C ILE A 109 1.14 16.22 3.19
N VAL A 110 0.53 16.98 2.30
CA VAL A 110 -0.91 17.22 2.27
C VAL A 110 -1.51 16.55 1.05
N THR A 111 -2.55 15.76 1.28
CA THR A 111 -3.32 15.09 0.24
C THR A 111 -4.81 15.39 0.41
N PRO A 112 -5.65 15.26 -0.63
CA PRO A 112 -7.08 15.28 -0.44
C PRO A 112 -7.50 14.24 0.59
N TYR A 113 -8.51 14.53 1.38
CA TYR A 113 -9.08 13.51 2.27
C TYR A 113 -9.88 12.51 1.45
N GLU A 114 -9.46 11.25 1.46
CA GLU A 114 -10.15 10.18 0.74
C GLU A 114 -11.23 9.54 1.61
N PHE A 115 -12.47 9.62 1.14
CA PHE A 115 -13.58 8.90 1.76
C PHE A 115 -13.51 7.42 1.39
N GLY A 116 -13.76 6.54 2.36
CA GLY A 116 -13.68 5.10 2.15
C GLY A 116 -13.03 4.38 3.33
N THR A 117 -12.42 3.25 3.05
CA THR A 117 -11.79 2.41 4.08
C THR A 117 -10.58 1.67 3.51
N PRO A 118 -9.54 1.39 4.32
CA PRO A 118 -8.47 0.48 3.90
C PRO A 118 -9.05 -0.85 3.40
N LEU A 119 -8.51 -1.36 2.32
CA LEU A 119 -8.99 -2.60 1.70
C LEU A 119 -8.94 -3.79 2.67
N ILE A 120 -7.99 -3.80 3.60
CA ILE A 120 -7.90 -4.80 4.66
C ILE A 120 -9.17 -4.84 5.54
N ASN A 121 -9.80 -3.69 5.80
CA ASN A 121 -11.04 -3.64 6.58
C ASN A 121 -12.19 -4.33 5.85
N LYS A 122 -12.24 -4.20 4.51
CA LYS A 122 -13.21 -4.93 3.68
C LYS A 122 -12.96 -6.43 3.73
N VAL A 123 -11.70 -6.88 3.73
CA VAL A 123 -11.35 -8.29 3.93
C VAL A 123 -11.87 -8.81 5.27
N PHE A 124 -11.62 -8.08 6.36
CA PHE A 124 -12.11 -8.47 7.69
C PHE A 124 -13.63 -8.50 7.78
N TYR A 125 -14.31 -7.51 7.19
CA TYR A 125 -15.77 -7.48 7.13
C TYR A 125 -16.32 -8.71 6.40
N ILE A 126 -15.79 -9.01 5.21
CA ILE A 126 -16.19 -10.12 4.36
C ILE A 126 -15.92 -11.46 5.11
N LYS A 127 -14.73 -11.64 5.69
CA LYS A 127 -14.37 -12.85 6.45
C LYS A 127 -15.32 -13.05 7.66
N ARG A 128 -15.62 -11.98 8.40
CA ARG A 128 -16.52 -12.02 9.55
C ARG A 128 -17.94 -12.43 9.17
N ASN A 129 -18.44 -11.95 8.04
CA ASN A 129 -19.79 -12.24 7.54
C ASN A 129 -19.85 -13.51 6.68
N LYS A 130 -18.75 -14.26 6.57
CA LYS A 130 -18.65 -15.49 5.75
C LYS A 130 -19.08 -15.29 4.30
N THR A 131 -18.86 -14.08 3.76
CA THR A 131 -19.13 -13.71 2.36
C THR A 131 -17.82 -13.67 1.57
N MET A 132 -17.91 -13.37 0.27
CA MET A 132 -16.78 -13.29 -0.65
C MET A 132 -16.77 -11.97 -1.39
N PHE A 133 -15.59 -11.60 -1.92
CA PHE A 133 -15.57 -10.57 -2.96
C PHE A 133 -16.29 -11.07 -4.19
N SER A 134 -17.23 -10.27 -4.73
CA SER A 134 -17.76 -10.57 -6.06
C SER A 134 -16.63 -10.52 -7.09
N GLU A 135 -16.73 -11.34 -8.13
CA GLU A 135 -15.75 -11.35 -9.21
C GLU A 135 -15.60 -9.98 -9.87
N GLU A 136 -16.72 -9.28 -10.08
CA GLU A 136 -16.73 -7.93 -10.63
C GLU A 136 -15.92 -6.93 -9.78
N LEU A 137 -16.15 -6.91 -8.46
CA LEU A 137 -15.40 -6.06 -7.54
C LEU A 137 -13.93 -6.44 -7.51
N LEU A 138 -13.63 -7.74 -7.48
CA LEU A 138 -12.26 -8.24 -7.45
C LEU A 138 -11.50 -7.83 -8.73
N VAL A 139 -12.11 -7.98 -9.90
CA VAL A 139 -11.55 -7.54 -11.18
C VAL A 139 -11.34 -6.02 -11.20
N LYS A 140 -12.31 -5.23 -10.72
CA LYS A 140 -12.18 -3.77 -10.66
C LYS A 140 -11.00 -3.35 -9.76
N ILE A 141 -10.85 -3.97 -8.58
CA ILE A 141 -9.72 -3.74 -7.68
C ILE A 141 -8.40 -4.13 -8.36
N PHE A 142 -8.34 -5.31 -8.98
CA PHE A 142 -7.14 -5.83 -9.61
C PHE A 142 -6.65 -4.92 -10.73
N ILE A 143 -7.55 -4.55 -11.65
CA ILE A 143 -7.24 -3.62 -12.75
C ILE A 143 -6.75 -2.28 -12.18
N GLY A 144 -7.43 -1.72 -11.18
CA GLY A 144 -7.03 -0.46 -10.56
C GLY A 144 -5.62 -0.50 -9.96
N ILE A 145 -5.23 -1.61 -9.31
CA ILE A 145 -3.88 -1.81 -8.78
C ILE A 145 -2.86 -1.90 -9.92
N LEU A 146 -3.14 -2.73 -10.95
CA LEU A 146 -2.25 -2.91 -12.09
C LEU A 146 -2.02 -1.60 -12.86
N GLU A 147 -3.08 -0.82 -13.11
CA GLU A 147 -2.98 0.48 -13.78
C GLU A 147 -2.15 1.48 -12.96
N ALA A 148 -2.36 1.55 -11.64
CA ALA A 148 -1.59 2.41 -10.76
C ALA A 148 -0.10 2.02 -10.72
N ILE A 149 0.21 0.74 -10.57
CA ILE A 149 1.59 0.25 -10.51
C ILE A 149 2.30 0.43 -11.86
N LYS A 150 1.59 0.21 -12.96
CA LYS A 150 2.12 0.51 -14.30
C LYS A 150 2.52 1.99 -14.41
N GLU A 151 1.66 2.91 -13.98
CA GLU A 151 1.95 4.36 -14.00
C GLU A 151 3.21 4.69 -13.18
N LEU A 152 3.36 4.08 -11.98
CA LEU A 152 4.59 4.24 -11.19
C LEU A 152 5.81 3.74 -11.94
N HIS A 153 5.75 2.55 -12.53
CA HIS A 153 6.86 1.94 -13.27
C HIS A 153 7.26 2.73 -14.51
N ASP A 154 6.29 3.27 -15.23
CA ASP A 154 6.53 4.14 -16.41
C ASP A 154 7.29 5.42 -16.00
N ASN A 155 7.12 5.87 -14.74
CA ASN A 155 7.86 6.99 -14.16
C ASN A 155 9.12 6.56 -13.37
N GLY A 156 9.53 5.29 -13.49
CA GLY A 156 10.73 4.75 -12.85
C GLY A 156 10.65 4.63 -11.33
N ILE A 157 9.46 4.45 -10.78
CA ILE A 157 9.19 4.32 -9.34
C ILE A 157 8.74 2.90 -9.02
N PHE A 158 9.28 2.33 -7.95
CA PHE A 158 8.84 1.06 -7.38
C PHE A 158 8.16 1.30 -6.05
N HIS A 159 7.02 0.64 -5.81
CA HIS A 159 6.22 0.81 -4.58
C HIS A 159 6.83 0.06 -3.39
N LEU A 160 7.20 -1.20 -3.56
CA LEU A 160 7.91 -2.10 -2.66
C LEU A 160 7.20 -2.52 -1.34
N ASP A 161 6.00 -2.03 -1.07
CA ASP A 161 5.18 -2.45 0.09
C ASP A 161 3.69 -2.48 -0.26
N LEU A 162 3.36 -3.14 -1.37
CA LEU A 162 1.97 -3.27 -1.80
C LEU A 162 1.27 -4.31 -0.94
N LYS A 163 0.19 -3.88 -0.26
CA LYS A 163 -0.64 -4.71 0.63
C LYS A 163 -2.01 -4.07 0.84
N PRO A 164 -3.03 -4.82 1.29
CA PRO A 164 -4.38 -4.28 1.47
C PRO A 164 -4.49 -3.11 2.44
N GLU A 165 -3.54 -2.94 3.36
CA GLU A 165 -3.46 -1.82 4.30
C GLU A 165 -3.14 -0.48 3.62
N ASN A 166 -2.35 -0.53 2.53
CA ASN A 166 -1.89 0.65 1.78
C ASN A 166 -2.81 1.01 0.61
N ILE A 167 -3.86 0.23 0.38
CA ILE A 167 -4.86 0.43 -0.66
C ILE A 167 -6.18 0.82 -0.01
N TRP A 168 -6.76 1.92 -0.47
CA TRP A 168 -8.03 2.44 0.02
C TRP A 168 -9.15 2.11 -0.95
N LEU A 169 -10.29 1.63 -0.45
CA LEU A 169 -11.49 1.37 -1.24
C LEU A 169 -12.47 2.51 -1.03
N ARG A 170 -12.75 3.26 -2.09
CA ARG A 170 -13.72 4.34 -2.12
C ARG A 170 -15.16 3.82 -2.13
N PRO A 171 -16.17 4.65 -1.76
CA PRO A 171 -17.59 4.23 -1.79
C PRO A 171 -18.08 3.75 -3.17
N ASN A 172 -17.51 4.26 -4.26
CA ASN A 172 -17.82 3.85 -5.64
C ASN A 172 -17.10 2.56 -6.09
N ASN A 173 -16.49 1.83 -5.14
CA ASN A 173 -15.69 0.63 -5.39
C ASN A 173 -14.43 0.86 -6.25
N GLU A 174 -13.94 2.07 -6.36
CA GLU A 174 -12.63 2.36 -6.92
C GLU A 174 -11.56 2.30 -5.84
N ILE A 175 -10.36 1.91 -6.24
CA ILE A 175 -9.22 1.92 -5.32
C ILE A 175 -8.38 3.18 -5.48
N ILE A 176 -7.67 3.52 -4.41
CA ILE A 176 -6.57 4.47 -4.46
C ILE A 176 -5.43 4.00 -3.56
N ILE A 177 -4.20 4.11 -4.05
CA ILE A 177 -3.00 3.82 -3.28
C ILE A 177 -2.60 5.10 -2.54
N LEU A 178 -2.46 5.01 -1.20
CA LEU A 178 -2.25 6.18 -0.33
C LEU A 178 -0.83 6.28 0.26
N ASP A 179 -0.13 5.17 0.46
CA ASP A 179 1.15 5.16 1.19
C ASP A 179 2.30 4.71 0.29
N PHE A 180 3.28 5.59 0.15
CA PHE A 180 4.48 5.42 -0.65
C PHE A 180 5.75 5.47 0.19
N GLY A 181 5.64 5.27 1.52
CA GLY A 181 6.74 5.42 2.49
C GLY A 181 7.94 4.49 2.27
N THR A 182 7.79 3.48 1.42
CA THR A 182 8.86 2.56 1.00
C THR A 182 9.21 2.67 -0.47
N SER A 183 8.52 3.55 -1.21
CA SER A 183 8.73 3.70 -2.65
C SER A 183 10.10 4.29 -2.97
N LEU A 184 10.73 3.76 -3.99
CA LEU A 184 12.07 4.16 -4.42
C LEU A 184 12.09 4.47 -5.90
N LEU A 185 12.88 5.47 -6.28
CA LEU A 185 13.27 5.65 -7.67
C LEU A 185 14.20 4.51 -8.10
N LYS A 186 14.05 4.02 -9.32
CA LYS A 186 14.89 2.95 -9.90
C LYS A 186 16.39 3.20 -9.73
N LYS A 187 16.83 4.46 -9.82
CA LYS A 187 18.23 4.88 -9.64
C LYS A 187 18.72 4.84 -8.18
N ASP A 188 17.79 4.87 -7.21
CA ASP A 188 18.10 4.93 -5.77
C ASP A 188 17.96 3.56 -5.09
N VAL A 189 17.57 2.52 -5.82
CA VAL A 189 17.45 1.17 -5.29
C VAL A 189 18.84 0.66 -4.88
N ARG A 190 19.09 0.68 -3.58
CA ARG A 190 20.26 0.06 -2.95
C ARG A 190 19.83 -1.24 -2.30
N GLN A 191 20.77 -2.16 -2.13
CA GLN A 191 20.53 -3.40 -1.41
C GLN A 191 20.11 -3.09 0.04
N GLY A 192 19.07 -3.77 0.53
CA GLY A 192 18.62 -3.64 1.92
C GLY A 192 17.46 -2.67 2.13
N VAL A 193 16.25 -3.03 1.68
CA VAL A 193 15.02 -2.37 2.10
C VAL A 193 14.66 -2.84 3.51
N SER A 194 14.75 -1.96 4.49
CA SER A 194 14.72 -2.31 5.93
C SER A 194 13.35 -2.63 6.52
N LEU A 195 12.26 -2.42 5.80
CA LEU A 195 10.89 -2.66 6.28
C LEU A 195 10.16 -3.62 5.35
N LEU A 196 10.24 -4.90 5.66
CA LEU A 196 9.59 -5.95 4.90
C LEU A 196 8.28 -6.36 5.57
N THR A 197 7.18 -6.33 4.82
CA THR A 197 5.91 -6.89 5.28
C THR A 197 5.88 -8.39 4.98
N GLN A 198 5.86 -9.21 6.03
CA GLN A 198 5.86 -10.66 5.91
C GLN A 198 4.68 -11.13 5.05
N GLY A 199 4.96 -12.01 4.08
CA GLY A 199 4.00 -12.54 3.12
C GLY A 199 3.84 -11.68 1.86
N TYR A 200 4.09 -10.37 1.93
CA TYR A 200 3.94 -9.45 0.80
C TYR A 200 5.27 -9.07 0.15
N ALA A 201 6.37 -9.15 0.89
CA ALA A 201 7.69 -8.87 0.36
C ALA A 201 8.19 -10.01 -0.52
N ALA A 202 8.64 -9.66 -1.73
CA ALA A 202 9.24 -10.59 -2.68
C ALA A 202 10.62 -11.09 -2.17
N ILE A 203 11.07 -12.25 -2.68
CA ILE A 203 12.30 -12.89 -2.23
C ILE A 203 13.53 -11.98 -2.41
N GLU A 204 13.58 -11.20 -3.48
CA GLU A 204 14.66 -10.26 -3.79
C GLU A 204 14.75 -9.05 -2.84
N GLN A 205 13.73 -8.80 -2.02
CA GLN A 205 13.76 -7.76 -1.00
C GLN A 205 14.48 -8.21 0.29
N HIS A 206 14.83 -9.49 0.41
CA HIS A 206 15.44 -10.05 1.60
C HIS A 206 16.96 -10.15 1.49
N ASP A 207 17.70 -9.47 2.38
CA ASP A 207 19.17 -9.38 2.39
C ASP A 207 19.92 -10.72 2.61
N ARG A 208 19.20 -11.78 3.01
CA ARG A 208 19.82 -13.04 3.48
C ARG A 208 20.25 -13.99 2.38
N TYR A 209 20.08 -13.63 1.12
CA TYR A 209 20.54 -14.45 0.01
C TYR A 209 21.97 -14.07 -0.38
N ASN A 210 22.87 -15.06 -0.43
CA ASN A 210 24.31 -14.92 -0.79
C ASN A 210 24.58 -14.29 -2.17
N LYS A 211 23.55 -13.98 -2.95
CA LYS A 211 23.59 -13.19 -4.17
C LYS A 211 22.42 -12.21 -4.12
N PRO A 212 22.68 -10.90 -4.02
CA PRO A 212 21.63 -9.90 -4.02
C PRO A 212 20.86 -9.98 -5.36
N LEU A 213 19.61 -10.37 -5.27
CA LEU A 213 18.71 -10.32 -6.40
C LEU A 213 18.35 -8.85 -6.67
N LYS A 214 18.32 -8.46 -7.92
CA LYS A 214 18.01 -7.08 -8.28
C LYS A 214 16.53 -6.79 -8.04
N ILE A 215 16.25 -5.74 -7.25
CA ILE A 215 14.92 -5.14 -7.14
C ILE A 215 14.64 -4.36 -8.44
N ASP A 216 13.48 -4.58 -9.04
CA ASP A 216 12.99 -3.86 -10.21
C ASP A 216 11.44 -3.99 -10.26
N TYR A 217 10.78 -3.60 -11.37
CA TYR A 217 9.32 -3.62 -11.53
C TYR A 217 8.65 -4.96 -11.15
N TRP A 218 9.30 -6.08 -11.41
CA TRP A 218 8.80 -7.43 -11.06
C TRP A 218 8.67 -7.67 -9.54
N THR A 219 9.32 -6.86 -8.73
CA THR A 219 9.20 -6.94 -7.25
C THR A 219 7.81 -6.52 -6.80
N ASP A 220 7.26 -5.45 -7.38
CA ASP A 220 5.89 -5.02 -7.12
C ASP A 220 4.85 -6.04 -7.62
N TYR A 221 5.16 -6.78 -8.67
CA TYR A 221 4.27 -7.84 -9.17
C TYR A 221 3.99 -8.90 -8.11
N TYR A 222 5.00 -9.30 -7.33
CA TYR A 222 4.78 -10.21 -6.20
C TYR A 222 3.85 -9.59 -5.15
N GLY A 223 4.03 -8.33 -4.79
CA GLY A 223 3.16 -7.61 -3.86
C GLY A 223 1.70 -7.51 -4.34
N ILE A 224 1.49 -7.32 -5.66
CA ILE A 224 0.16 -7.38 -6.26
C ILE A 224 -0.45 -8.77 -6.09
N GLY A 225 0.28 -9.82 -6.47
CA GLY A 225 -0.16 -11.21 -6.32
C GLY A 225 -0.51 -11.55 -4.87
N ALA A 226 0.34 -11.15 -3.92
CA ALA A 226 0.13 -11.33 -2.48
C ALA A 226 -1.11 -10.59 -1.97
N THR A 227 -1.34 -9.37 -2.46
CA THR A 227 -2.56 -8.60 -2.17
C THR A 227 -3.80 -9.33 -2.67
N MET A 228 -3.81 -9.76 -3.94
CA MET A 228 -4.93 -10.49 -4.52
C MET A 228 -5.18 -11.83 -3.84
N PHE A 229 -4.11 -12.57 -3.48
CA PHE A 229 -4.20 -13.79 -2.69
C PHE A 229 -4.97 -13.54 -1.38
N LYS A 230 -4.63 -12.48 -0.64
CA LYS A 230 -5.33 -12.10 0.60
C LYS A 230 -6.82 -11.82 0.38
N LEU A 231 -7.17 -11.15 -0.72
CA LEU A 231 -8.57 -10.85 -1.05
C LEU A 231 -9.37 -12.12 -1.38
N MET A 232 -8.75 -13.08 -2.06
CA MET A 232 -9.41 -14.29 -2.57
C MET A 232 -9.47 -15.42 -1.54
N THR A 233 -8.53 -15.44 -0.58
CA THR A 233 -8.42 -16.52 0.42
C THR A 233 -8.80 -16.07 1.83
N HIS A 234 -8.81 -14.77 2.08
CA HIS A 234 -8.90 -14.14 3.41
C HIS A 234 -7.74 -14.50 4.37
N ASP A 235 -6.76 -15.25 3.91
CA ASP A 235 -5.57 -15.60 4.67
C ASP A 235 -4.34 -14.83 4.19
N ASN A 236 -3.36 -14.65 5.07
CA ASN A 236 -2.10 -14.04 4.65
C ASN A 236 -1.33 -15.03 3.78
N PRO A 237 -0.67 -14.53 2.70
CA PRO A 237 0.24 -15.38 1.96
C PRO A 237 1.42 -15.81 2.85
N GLU A 238 1.95 -16.99 2.60
CA GLU A 238 3.18 -17.47 3.23
C GLU A 238 4.37 -16.62 2.78
N SER A 239 5.32 -16.39 3.68
CA SER A 239 6.49 -15.57 3.34
C SER A 239 7.36 -16.20 2.27
N ALA A 240 7.91 -15.37 1.37
CA ALA A 240 8.77 -15.84 0.28
C ALA A 240 9.97 -16.65 0.79
N ILE A 241 10.55 -16.27 1.94
CA ILE A 241 11.65 -17.03 2.57
C ILE A 241 11.22 -18.46 2.94
N ASN A 242 10.08 -18.60 3.60
CA ASN A 242 9.58 -19.92 4.00
C ASN A 242 9.21 -20.76 2.79
N LEU A 243 8.64 -20.17 1.76
CA LEU A 243 8.31 -20.86 0.52
C LEU A 243 9.56 -21.41 -0.18
N VAL A 244 10.62 -20.59 -0.28
CA VAL A 244 11.90 -21.06 -0.84
C VAL A 244 12.52 -22.15 0.03
N LYS A 245 12.55 -21.96 1.36
CA LYS A 245 13.10 -22.96 2.29
C LYS A 245 12.40 -24.31 2.20
N ASN A 246 11.09 -24.31 1.98
CA ASN A 246 10.27 -25.52 1.94
C ASN A 246 10.00 -26.03 0.52
N ASN A 247 10.60 -25.41 -0.51
CA ASN A 247 10.34 -25.69 -1.93
C ASN A 247 8.85 -25.71 -2.28
N LYS A 248 8.12 -24.66 -1.82
CA LYS A 248 6.67 -24.48 -2.01
C LYS A 248 6.38 -23.17 -2.73
N LYS A 249 5.14 -22.99 -3.17
CA LYS A 249 4.59 -21.71 -3.63
C LYS A 249 3.26 -21.39 -2.91
N ASN A 250 2.83 -20.15 -2.97
CA ASN A 250 1.48 -19.77 -2.57
C ASN A 250 0.50 -20.28 -3.63
N ASP A 251 -0.19 -21.36 -3.31
CA ASP A 251 -1.10 -22.02 -4.26
C ASP A 251 -2.50 -21.39 -4.18
N ILE A 252 -2.80 -20.49 -5.11
CA ILE A 252 -4.08 -19.81 -5.17
C ILE A 252 -5.22 -20.76 -5.56
N TYR A 253 -4.96 -21.80 -6.33
CA TYR A 253 -5.98 -22.73 -6.79
C TYR A 253 -6.53 -23.60 -5.67
N SER A 254 -5.68 -24.03 -4.74
CA SER A 254 -6.11 -24.83 -3.57
C SER A 254 -6.61 -23.97 -2.41
N LYS A 255 -6.23 -22.67 -2.34
CA LYS A 255 -6.52 -21.78 -1.22
C LYS A 255 -7.68 -20.83 -1.47
N SER A 256 -8.03 -20.55 -2.70
CA SER A 256 -9.16 -19.68 -3.02
C SER A 256 -10.46 -20.28 -2.50
N ILE A 257 -11.29 -19.44 -1.86
CA ILE A 257 -12.53 -19.88 -1.22
C ILE A 257 -13.58 -20.25 -2.27
N ILE A 258 -13.56 -19.58 -3.41
CA ILE A 258 -14.43 -19.88 -4.57
C ILE A 258 -13.59 -19.95 -5.85
N ASN A 259 -14.13 -20.60 -6.86
CA ASN A 259 -13.52 -20.66 -8.19
C ASN A 259 -13.86 -19.38 -8.96
N TYR A 260 -12.96 -18.41 -8.89
CA TYR A 260 -13.00 -17.23 -9.76
C TYR A 260 -12.68 -17.60 -11.22
N HIS A 261 -12.98 -16.71 -12.14
CA HIS A 261 -12.64 -16.92 -13.54
C HIS A 261 -11.15 -17.26 -13.72
N TYR A 262 -10.84 -18.24 -14.60
CA TYR A 262 -9.49 -18.79 -14.74
C TYR A 262 -8.42 -17.72 -15.06
N LYS A 263 -8.77 -16.64 -15.77
CA LYS A 263 -7.84 -15.54 -16.07
C LYS A 263 -7.39 -14.82 -14.79
N ILE A 264 -8.30 -14.64 -13.81
CA ILE A 264 -7.96 -14.05 -12.50
C ILE A 264 -7.00 -14.98 -11.76
N MET A 265 -7.38 -16.25 -11.65
CA MET A 265 -6.59 -17.26 -10.96
C MET A 265 -5.17 -17.37 -11.55
N ASN A 266 -5.07 -17.48 -12.89
CA ASN A 266 -3.80 -17.57 -13.60
C ASN A 266 -2.95 -16.29 -13.45
N ALA A 267 -3.57 -15.08 -13.49
CA ALA A 267 -2.87 -13.84 -13.26
C ALA A 267 -2.25 -13.80 -11.86
N VAL A 268 -3.01 -14.17 -10.83
CA VAL A 268 -2.52 -14.19 -9.44
C VAL A 268 -1.43 -15.24 -9.26
N ASP A 269 -1.57 -16.44 -9.83
CA ASP A 269 -0.55 -17.50 -9.76
C ASP A 269 0.78 -17.05 -10.38
N LYS A 270 0.75 -16.40 -11.56
CA LYS A 270 1.94 -15.84 -12.22
C LYS A 270 2.62 -14.75 -11.39
N LEU A 271 1.83 -13.84 -10.79
CA LEU A 271 2.34 -12.76 -9.96
C LEU A 271 2.99 -13.26 -8.66
N LEU A 272 2.50 -14.37 -8.12
CA LEU A 272 3.02 -15.03 -6.91
C LEU A 272 4.24 -15.92 -7.15
N ASP A 273 4.72 -16.03 -8.37
CA ASP A 273 5.88 -16.86 -8.63
C ASP A 273 7.09 -16.34 -7.83
N ILE A 274 7.78 -17.24 -7.15
CA ILE A 274 8.94 -16.90 -6.33
C ILE A 274 10.15 -16.57 -7.21
N LYS A 275 10.23 -17.22 -8.39
CA LYS A 275 11.33 -17.00 -9.31
C LYS A 275 11.20 -15.65 -10.02
N VAL A 276 12.19 -14.81 -9.81
CA VAL A 276 12.30 -13.52 -10.49
C VAL A 276 12.32 -13.68 -12.02
N SER A 277 12.94 -14.76 -12.54
CA SER A 277 12.95 -15.06 -13.99
C SER A 277 11.56 -15.11 -14.60
N ASP A 278 10.61 -15.73 -13.90
CA ASP A 278 9.28 -15.97 -14.40
C ASP A 278 8.41 -14.72 -14.28
N ARG A 279 8.55 -13.95 -13.19
CA ARG A 279 7.88 -12.65 -13.03
C ARG A 279 8.35 -11.60 -14.03
N LYS A 280 9.62 -11.66 -14.50
CA LYS A 280 10.14 -10.77 -15.57
C LYS A 280 9.42 -10.92 -16.90
N LEU A 281 8.83 -12.07 -17.15
CA LEU A 281 8.13 -12.36 -18.40
C LEU A 281 6.69 -11.84 -18.43
N ILE A 282 6.20 -11.31 -17.30
CA ILE A 282 4.83 -10.78 -17.19
C ILE A 282 4.70 -9.49 -18.00
N ASN A 283 3.77 -9.51 -18.96
CA ASN A 283 3.32 -8.34 -19.68
C ASN A 283 2.09 -7.75 -18.96
N ILE A 284 2.29 -6.65 -18.22
CA ILE A 284 1.23 -6.03 -17.43
C ILE A 284 0.08 -5.49 -18.30
N ASN A 285 0.36 -5.00 -19.53
CA ASN A 285 -0.68 -4.51 -20.44
C ASN A 285 -1.59 -5.64 -20.94
N GLU A 286 -0.98 -6.77 -21.28
CA GLU A 286 -1.72 -7.96 -21.69
C GLU A 286 -2.59 -8.48 -20.54
N MET A 287 -2.04 -8.54 -19.32
CA MET A 287 -2.79 -8.92 -18.12
C MET A 287 -3.99 -8.01 -17.86
N ILE A 288 -3.83 -6.68 -17.96
CA ILE A 288 -4.94 -5.72 -17.83
C ILE A 288 -6.00 -5.96 -18.89
N ASN A 289 -5.60 -6.17 -20.15
CA ASN A 289 -6.54 -6.44 -21.25
C ASN A 289 -7.29 -7.75 -21.04
N ASP A 290 -6.60 -8.79 -20.58
CA ASP A 290 -7.22 -10.08 -20.27
C ASP A 290 -8.29 -9.95 -19.19
N LEU A 291 -8.01 -9.20 -18.12
CA LEU A 291 -8.97 -8.95 -17.05
C LEU A 291 -10.17 -8.09 -17.53
N LYS A 292 -9.93 -7.06 -18.33
CA LYS A 292 -11.00 -6.21 -18.92
C LYS A 292 -11.94 -7.00 -19.83
N ASN A 293 -11.44 -8.05 -20.45
CA ASN A 293 -12.21 -8.92 -21.37
C ASN A 293 -12.90 -10.10 -20.66
N ILE A 294 -12.86 -10.17 -19.32
CA ILE A 294 -13.67 -11.14 -18.58
C ILE A 294 -15.14 -10.71 -18.73
N LYS A 295 -15.91 -11.46 -19.54
CA LYS A 295 -17.36 -11.31 -19.58
C LYS A 295 -17.88 -11.79 -18.23
N SER A 296 -18.52 -10.91 -17.46
CA SER A 296 -19.14 -11.29 -16.19
C SER A 296 -20.12 -12.43 -16.47
N PHE A 297 -19.83 -13.60 -15.94
CA PHE A 297 -20.85 -14.62 -15.81
C PHE A 297 -21.90 -14.05 -14.85
N LYS A 298 -23.06 -13.68 -15.35
CA LYS A 298 -24.26 -13.52 -14.52
C LYS A 298 -24.38 -14.82 -13.75
N ASN A 299 -24.06 -14.80 -12.48
CA ASN A 299 -24.11 -15.97 -11.61
C ASN A 299 -25.53 -16.54 -11.60
N LYS A 300 -25.78 -17.58 -12.39
CA LYS A 300 -26.97 -18.43 -12.25
C LYS A 300 -26.99 -19.23 -10.93
N ASN A 301 -25.90 -19.20 -10.15
CA ASN A 301 -25.72 -20.06 -8.98
C ASN A 301 -25.80 -19.34 -7.63
N LEU A 302 -26.03 -18.00 -7.57
CA LEU A 302 -26.26 -17.30 -6.29
C LEU A 302 -27.69 -17.50 -5.75
N ASN A 303 -28.62 -17.92 -6.58
CA ASN A 303 -30.01 -18.20 -6.14
C ASN A 303 -30.20 -19.54 -5.40
N MET A 304 -29.16 -20.38 -5.28
CA MET A 304 -29.26 -21.63 -4.52
C MET A 304 -28.88 -21.49 -3.05
N LEU A 305 -28.23 -20.40 -2.64
CA LEU A 305 -27.90 -20.16 -1.23
C LEU A 305 -28.96 -19.31 -0.51
N GLU A 306 -29.82 -18.60 -1.22
CA GLU A 306 -31.01 -17.94 -0.66
C GLU A 306 -32.19 -18.91 -0.41
N LEU A 307 -32.19 -20.09 -1.03
CA LEU A 307 -33.24 -21.11 -0.88
C LEU A 307 -33.02 -22.11 0.27
N ILE A 308 -31.98 -21.94 1.07
CA ILE A 308 -31.69 -22.83 2.23
C ILE A 308 -31.87 -22.10 3.58
N LEU A 309 -32.38 -20.86 3.57
CA LEU A 309 -32.60 -20.06 4.78
C LEU A 309 -34.06 -19.59 4.95
N ASP A 310 -35.03 -20.34 4.39
CA ASP A 310 -36.44 -20.32 4.80
C ASP A 310 -36.76 -21.50 5.73
#